data_294008a1e42a7215b42b579fcd01f7d7
#
_entry.id   294008a1e42a7215b42b579fcd01f7d7
#
_cell.length_a   1.000
_cell.length_b   1.000
_cell.length_c   1.000
_cell.angle_alpha   90.00
_cell.angle_beta   90.00
_cell.angle_gamma   90.00
#
_symmetry.space_group_name_H-M   'P 1'
#
loop_
_entity.id
_entity.type
_entity.pdbx_description
1 polymer ?
#
loop_
_entity_poly.entity_id
_entity_poly.type
_entity_poly.pdbx_seq_one_letter_code
_entity_poly.pdbx_strand_id
1 'polypeptide(L)'
;MSMHYKKFPRAVVVAILAMSVTMSIAQADDDRDERYGEKSSGKNGGENRGKPLHPAQTNAKFQQECSTCHVAYAPGLLPAESWRKVMAGLDKHFSSDASLDAQDNKEITAFLVNNASNRWSAPTAPLRISEAAWFKREHDGHEINPEVWKNPKVKSPANCAACHPDAERGDFSERHIKIPK
;
A
#
# COMPACT_ATOMS: atom_id res chain seq x y z
N MET A 1 21.98 51.96 14.45
CA MET A 1 21.43 51.23 15.58
C MET A 1 22.24 49.98 15.81
N SER A 2 23.00 49.97 16.92
CA SER A 2 24.04 48.98 17.22
C SER A 2 23.43 47.86 18.05
N MET A 3 23.49 46.60 17.55
CA MET A 3 23.09 45.41 18.32
C MET A 3 24.28 44.85 19.08
N HIS A 4 24.16 44.85 20.40
CA HIS A 4 25.15 44.33 21.31
C HIS A 4 25.04 42.80 21.44
N TYR A 5 26.13 42.11 21.09
CA TYR A 5 26.31 40.69 21.26
C TYR A 5 26.83 40.39 22.67
N LYS A 6 26.02 39.71 23.50
CA LYS A 6 26.46 39.27 24.85
C LYS A 6 27.18 37.94 24.75
N LYS A 7 28.45 37.96 25.12
CA LYS A 7 29.30 36.76 25.31
C LYS A 7 28.97 36.07 26.64
N PHE A 8 28.72 34.77 26.61
CA PHE A 8 28.71 33.92 27.83
C PHE A 8 30.03 33.20 28.02
N PRO A 9 30.52 33.10 29.27
CA PRO A 9 31.81 32.43 29.54
C PRO A 9 31.66 30.91 29.63
N ARG A 10 32.71 30.25 29.15
CA ARG A 10 32.93 28.81 29.30
C ARG A 10 33.37 28.53 30.75
N ALA A 11 32.69 27.61 31.41
CA ALA A 11 33.23 26.92 32.58
C ALA A 11 33.36 25.42 32.28
N VAL A 12 34.58 24.98 32.32
CA VAL A 12 35.00 23.57 32.22
C VAL A 12 34.92 22.96 33.61
N VAL A 13 34.24 21.86 33.77
CA VAL A 13 34.41 20.97 34.92
C VAL A 13 34.59 19.54 34.42
N VAL A 14 35.80 19.05 34.58
CA VAL A 14 36.18 17.65 34.40
C VAL A 14 35.98 16.95 35.74
N ALA A 15 35.20 15.89 35.74
CA ALA A 15 35.18 14.95 36.87
C ALA A 15 35.32 13.53 36.30
N ILE A 16 36.52 12.96 36.56
CA ILE A 16 36.85 11.56 36.28
C ILE A 16 36.45 10.77 37.52
N LEU A 17 35.60 9.77 37.33
CA LEU A 17 35.36 8.72 38.32
C LEU A 17 35.52 7.35 37.64
N ALA A 18 36.66 6.72 37.97
CA ALA A 18 36.89 5.33 37.66
C ALA A 18 36.13 4.44 38.64
N MET A 19 35.34 3.51 38.13
CA MET A 19 34.79 2.39 38.89
C MET A 19 35.06 1.10 38.15
N SER A 20 35.97 0.33 38.71
CA SER A 20 36.30 -1.05 38.42
C SER A 20 35.12 -1.96 38.76
N VAL A 21 34.64 -2.75 37.81
CA VAL A 21 33.69 -3.83 38.05
C VAL A 21 34.34 -5.15 37.73
N THR A 22 34.38 -5.98 38.73
CA THR A 22 34.90 -7.33 38.81
C THR A 22 34.10 -8.29 37.90
N MET A 23 34.87 -9.08 37.18
CA MET A 23 34.46 -10.17 36.33
C MET A 23 34.04 -11.36 37.19
N SER A 24 32.79 -11.78 37.11
CA SER A 24 32.34 -13.08 37.60
C SER A 24 32.08 -13.99 36.42
N ILE A 25 32.94 -14.99 36.27
CA ILE A 25 32.78 -16.11 35.35
C ILE A 25 31.89 -17.13 36.06
N ALA A 26 30.71 -17.38 35.54
CA ALA A 26 29.94 -18.56 35.86
C ALA A 26 29.93 -19.47 34.64
N GLN A 27 30.64 -20.59 34.76
CA GLN A 27 30.50 -21.76 33.88
C GLN A 27 29.32 -22.57 34.38
N ALA A 28 28.43 -22.94 33.46
CA ALA A 28 27.47 -24.03 33.65
C ALA A 28 27.20 -24.66 32.29
N ASP A 29 27.65 -25.80 32.20
CA ASP A 29 27.25 -27.10 31.64
C ASP A 29 26.45 -27.15 30.34
N ASP A 30 27.07 -27.88 29.50
CA ASP A 30 26.78 -28.57 28.26
C ASP A 30 25.53 -29.49 28.41
N ASP A 31 24.45 -29.17 27.69
CA ASP A 31 23.43 -30.17 27.31
C ASP A 31 23.11 -29.97 25.83
N ARG A 32 23.71 -30.85 25.05
CA ARG A 32 23.45 -31.12 23.66
C ARG A 32 22.05 -31.69 23.52
N ASP A 33 21.11 -30.90 23.05
CA ASP A 33 19.95 -31.42 22.35
C ASP A 33 19.97 -30.91 20.89
N GLU A 34 20.46 -31.81 20.05
CA GLU A 34 20.37 -31.75 18.61
C GLU A 34 18.91 -31.82 18.18
N ARG A 35 18.22 -30.65 18.13
CA ARG A 35 17.00 -30.52 17.35
C ARG A 35 17.34 -29.90 16.01
N TYR A 36 17.28 -30.73 14.99
CA TYR A 36 17.16 -30.33 13.61
C TYR A 36 16.06 -29.27 13.49
N GLY A 37 16.45 -28.02 13.55
CA GLY A 37 15.65 -26.87 13.24
C GLY A 37 15.67 -26.69 11.73
N GLU A 38 14.64 -27.17 11.10
CA GLU A 38 14.27 -26.87 9.72
C GLU A 38 14.31 -25.35 9.52
N LYS A 39 15.32 -24.86 8.79
CA LYS A 39 15.42 -23.48 8.35
C LYS A 39 14.29 -23.26 7.34
N SER A 40 13.12 -22.94 7.85
CA SER A 40 12.09 -22.29 7.06
C SER A 40 12.67 -20.97 6.58
N SER A 41 13.16 -20.97 5.35
CA SER A 41 13.51 -19.77 4.60
C SER A 41 12.21 -19.03 4.31
N GLY A 42 11.72 -18.28 5.30
CA GLY A 42 10.59 -17.39 5.14
C GLY A 42 10.96 -16.31 4.14
N LYS A 43 10.56 -16.50 2.89
CA LYS A 43 10.40 -15.40 1.95
C LYS A 43 9.38 -14.45 2.58
N ASN A 44 9.87 -13.40 3.23
CA ASN A 44 9.06 -12.26 3.63
C ASN A 44 8.67 -11.43 2.37
N GLY A 45 7.93 -12.03 1.46
CA GLY A 45 7.01 -11.33 0.60
C GLY A 45 5.88 -10.88 1.51
N GLY A 46 5.77 -9.58 1.77
CA GLY A 46 4.71 -9.02 2.62
C GLY A 46 3.35 -9.20 1.95
N GLU A 47 2.85 -10.41 1.95
CA GLU A 47 1.46 -10.70 1.67
C GLU A 47 0.61 -9.89 2.64
N ASN A 48 -0.23 -9.07 2.09
CA ASN A 48 -1.27 -8.36 2.84
C ASN A 48 -2.39 -9.36 3.17
N ARG A 49 -2.03 -10.40 3.97
CA ARG A 49 -2.89 -11.55 4.28
C ARG A 49 -4.20 -11.07 4.90
N GLY A 50 -5.19 -10.85 4.03
CA GLY A 50 -6.59 -10.75 4.42
C GLY A 50 -7.00 -9.45 5.10
N LYS A 51 -6.28 -8.35 4.96
CA LYS A 51 -6.72 -7.05 5.43
C LYS A 51 -7.35 -6.28 4.25
N PRO A 52 -8.62 -5.88 4.36
CA PRO A 52 -9.26 -5.07 3.33
C PRO A 52 -8.45 -3.81 3.03
N LEU A 53 -8.34 -3.44 1.75
CA LEU A 53 -7.70 -2.20 1.31
C LEU A 53 -8.61 -0.97 1.48
N HIS A 54 -9.81 -1.17 1.99
CA HIS A 54 -10.72 -0.09 2.33
C HIS A 54 -10.24 0.68 3.54
N PRO A 55 -10.37 2.01 3.52
CA PRO A 55 -10.25 2.81 4.73
C PRO A 55 -11.36 2.40 5.73
N ALA A 56 -11.13 2.65 7.00
CA ALA A 56 -12.11 2.41 8.05
C ALA A 56 -13.39 3.25 7.86
N GLN A 57 -13.32 4.33 7.08
CA GLN A 57 -14.44 5.18 6.71
C GLN A 57 -14.73 5.02 5.21
N THR A 58 -15.99 4.88 4.87
CA THR A 58 -16.48 4.89 3.49
C THR A 58 -16.95 6.30 3.14
N ASN A 59 -16.81 6.68 1.87
CA ASN A 59 -17.40 7.91 1.33
C ASN A 59 -18.59 7.53 0.45
N ALA A 60 -19.80 7.93 0.82
CA ALA A 60 -21.01 7.55 0.13
C ALA A 60 -21.06 8.11 -1.32
N LYS A 61 -20.57 9.36 -1.52
CA LYS A 61 -20.49 9.96 -2.85
C LYS A 61 -19.51 9.22 -3.75
N PHE A 62 -18.33 8.88 -3.23
CA PHE A 62 -17.38 8.06 -3.98
C PHE A 62 -17.98 6.74 -4.42
N GLN A 63 -18.70 6.06 -3.53
CA GLN A 63 -19.40 4.83 -3.88
C GLN A 63 -20.48 5.08 -4.94
N GLN A 64 -21.33 6.06 -4.74
CA GLN A 64 -22.41 6.40 -5.65
C GLN A 64 -21.89 6.73 -7.06
N GLU A 65 -20.92 7.63 -7.17
CA GLU A 65 -20.45 8.14 -8.45
C GLU A 65 -19.56 7.14 -9.20
N CYS A 66 -18.66 6.45 -8.48
CA CYS A 66 -17.68 5.59 -9.15
C CYS A 66 -18.17 4.17 -9.41
N SER A 67 -19.14 3.64 -8.63
CA SER A 67 -19.63 2.26 -8.81
C SER A 67 -20.65 2.10 -9.93
N THR A 68 -21.06 3.17 -10.59
CA THR A 68 -22.05 3.10 -11.70
C THR A 68 -21.52 2.38 -12.94
N CYS A 69 -20.21 2.39 -13.17
CA CYS A 69 -19.60 1.79 -14.36
C CYS A 69 -18.69 0.60 -14.05
N HIS A 70 -18.00 0.63 -12.92
CA HIS A 70 -17.11 -0.44 -12.47
C HIS A 70 -17.02 -0.42 -10.94
N VAL A 71 -16.34 -1.40 -10.36
CA VAL A 71 -16.04 -1.41 -8.92
C VAL A 71 -15.39 -0.10 -8.50
N ALA A 72 -15.93 0.56 -7.47
CA ALA A 72 -15.29 1.72 -6.87
C ALA A 72 -13.96 1.28 -6.25
N TYR A 73 -12.87 1.53 -6.95
CA TYR A 73 -11.55 1.01 -6.58
C TYR A 73 -11.07 1.57 -5.24
N ALA A 74 -10.66 0.68 -4.35
CA ALA A 74 -10.15 1.07 -3.04
C ALA A 74 -9.02 2.11 -3.15
N PRO A 75 -9.05 3.20 -2.39
CA PRO A 75 -8.04 4.27 -2.47
C PRO A 75 -6.60 3.78 -2.30
N GLY A 76 -6.40 2.74 -1.49
CA GLY A 76 -5.09 2.13 -1.26
C GLY A 76 -4.46 1.42 -2.46
N LEU A 77 -5.14 1.30 -3.60
CA LEU A 77 -4.61 0.68 -4.82
C LEU A 77 -3.67 1.59 -5.62
N LEU A 78 -3.76 2.90 -5.45
CA LEU A 78 -2.90 3.87 -6.12
C LEU A 78 -2.30 4.89 -5.13
N PRO A 79 -1.17 5.50 -5.47
CA PRO A 79 -0.62 6.62 -4.71
C PRO A 79 -1.46 7.89 -4.88
N ALA A 80 -1.36 8.81 -3.94
CA ALA A 80 -2.12 10.06 -3.91
C ALA A 80 -1.96 10.91 -5.19
N GLU A 81 -0.76 10.91 -5.79
CA GLU A 81 -0.50 11.63 -7.03
C GLU A 81 -1.31 11.06 -8.21
N SER A 82 -1.42 9.74 -8.31
CA SER A 82 -2.26 9.08 -9.33
C SER A 82 -3.72 9.50 -9.18
N TRP A 83 -4.25 9.46 -7.97
CA TRP A 83 -5.62 9.89 -7.73
C TRP A 83 -5.87 11.34 -8.10
N ARG A 84 -4.94 12.26 -7.76
CA ARG A 84 -5.06 13.65 -8.21
C ARG A 84 -5.13 13.78 -9.73
N LYS A 85 -4.28 13.04 -10.45
CA LYS A 85 -4.26 13.06 -11.92
C LYS A 85 -5.54 12.46 -12.52
N VAL A 86 -6.02 11.35 -11.98
CA VAL A 86 -7.27 10.73 -12.42
C VAL A 86 -8.45 11.69 -12.22
N MET A 87 -8.56 12.28 -11.03
CA MET A 87 -9.66 13.20 -10.70
C MET A 87 -9.61 14.53 -11.46
N ALA A 88 -8.42 14.96 -11.88
CA ALA A 88 -8.26 16.16 -12.71
C ALA A 88 -8.62 15.92 -14.19
N GLY A 89 -8.73 14.67 -14.63
CA GLY A 89 -8.99 14.31 -16.03
C GLY A 89 -10.23 13.45 -16.22
N LEU A 90 -11.26 13.61 -15.39
CA LEU A 90 -12.49 12.82 -15.46
C LEU A 90 -13.28 13.02 -16.75
N ASP A 91 -13.16 14.17 -17.40
CA ASP A 91 -13.73 14.45 -18.74
C ASP A 91 -13.17 13.52 -19.84
N LYS A 92 -12.03 12.90 -19.58
CA LYS A 92 -11.35 11.95 -20.49
C LYS A 92 -10.96 10.67 -19.76
N HIS A 93 -11.82 10.20 -18.87
CA HIS A 93 -11.57 9.02 -18.06
C HIS A 93 -11.51 7.75 -18.92
N PHE A 94 -10.29 7.43 -19.41
CA PHE A 94 -10.03 6.24 -20.24
C PHE A 94 -11.00 6.03 -21.41
N SER A 95 -11.30 7.10 -22.13
CA SER A 95 -12.23 7.17 -23.25
C SER A 95 -13.72 7.33 -22.89
N SER A 96 -14.04 7.56 -21.64
CA SER A 96 -15.38 7.90 -21.16
C SER A 96 -15.36 9.26 -20.48
N ASP A 97 -16.49 9.95 -20.52
CA ASP A 97 -16.71 11.14 -19.69
C ASP A 97 -17.31 10.70 -18.35
N ALA A 98 -16.56 10.92 -17.28
CA ALA A 98 -16.93 10.66 -15.90
C ALA A 98 -16.94 11.96 -15.08
N SER A 99 -17.17 13.10 -15.72
CA SER A 99 -17.18 14.40 -15.10
C SER A 99 -18.17 14.47 -13.94
N LEU A 100 -17.76 15.13 -12.87
CA LEU A 100 -18.56 15.41 -11.68
C LEU A 100 -18.74 16.92 -11.54
N ASP A 101 -19.71 17.32 -10.74
CA ASP A 101 -19.74 18.72 -10.30
C ASP A 101 -18.50 19.05 -9.43
N ALA A 102 -18.17 20.35 -9.34
CA ALA A 102 -16.94 20.80 -8.71
C ALA A 102 -16.85 20.44 -7.22
N GLN A 103 -17.99 20.40 -6.52
CA GLN A 103 -18.04 20.12 -5.10
C GLN A 103 -17.78 18.62 -4.84
N ASP A 104 -18.44 17.74 -5.60
CA ASP A 104 -18.29 16.30 -5.50
C ASP A 104 -16.90 15.85 -5.94
N ASN A 105 -16.37 16.43 -7.02
CA ASN A 105 -14.99 16.19 -7.44
C ASN A 105 -13.99 16.55 -6.32
N LYS A 106 -14.13 17.70 -5.67
CA LYS A 106 -13.29 18.13 -4.56
C LYS A 106 -13.36 17.17 -3.37
N GLU A 107 -14.57 16.78 -2.98
CA GLU A 107 -14.79 15.87 -1.85
C GLU A 107 -14.19 14.49 -2.11
N ILE A 108 -14.50 13.90 -3.26
CA ILE A 108 -14.00 12.58 -3.66
C ILE A 108 -12.49 12.60 -3.82
N THR A 109 -11.92 13.66 -4.42
CA THR A 109 -10.46 13.81 -4.52
C THR A 109 -9.81 13.82 -3.14
N ALA A 110 -10.35 14.57 -2.19
CA ALA A 110 -9.81 14.62 -0.83
C ALA A 110 -9.89 13.24 -0.16
N PHE A 111 -11.00 12.53 -0.29
CA PHE A 111 -11.16 11.18 0.23
C PHE A 111 -10.12 10.20 -0.35
N LEU A 112 -9.98 10.16 -1.67
CA LEU A 112 -9.04 9.28 -2.37
C LEU A 112 -7.59 9.56 -1.97
N VAL A 113 -7.20 10.84 -1.95
CA VAL A 113 -5.83 11.27 -1.62
C VAL A 113 -5.47 10.96 -0.16
N ASN A 114 -6.39 11.20 0.77
CA ASN A 114 -6.15 10.97 2.20
C ASN A 114 -6.07 9.47 2.56
N ASN A 115 -6.66 8.60 1.74
CA ASN A 115 -6.68 7.16 1.95
C ASN A 115 -5.82 6.40 0.93
N ALA A 116 -5.03 7.11 0.14
CA ALA A 116 -4.14 6.54 -0.86
C ALA A 116 -3.02 5.69 -0.25
N SER A 117 -2.43 4.83 -1.07
CA SER A 117 -1.29 4.01 -0.64
C SER A 117 -0.01 4.82 -0.53
N ASN A 118 0.72 4.62 0.58
CA ASN A 118 2.11 5.07 0.73
C ASN A 118 3.12 3.96 0.40
N ARG A 119 2.64 2.74 0.09
CA ARG A 119 3.49 1.56 -0.15
C ARG A 119 4.06 1.52 -1.57
N TRP A 120 3.44 2.24 -2.48
CA TRP A 120 3.69 2.15 -3.91
C TRP A 120 4.11 3.50 -4.46
N SER A 121 5.30 3.97 -4.09
CA SER A 121 5.90 5.13 -4.74
C SER A 121 6.59 4.68 -6.03
N ALA A 122 6.08 5.15 -7.16
CA ALA A 122 6.77 4.99 -8.44
C ALA A 122 7.34 6.33 -8.88
N PRO A 123 8.49 6.37 -9.59
CA PRO A 123 9.02 7.59 -10.19
C PRO A 123 8.01 8.28 -11.12
N THR A 124 7.15 7.47 -11.75
CA THR A 124 5.99 7.92 -12.53
C THR A 124 4.76 7.25 -11.96
N ALA A 125 3.90 8.04 -11.32
CA ALA A 125 2.65 7.54 -10.77
C ALA A 125 1.73 7.02 -11.89
N PRO A 126 1.35 5.73 -11.91
CA PRO A 126 0.51 5.17 -12.96
C PRO A 126 -0.90 5.72 -12.85
N LEU A 127 -1.59 5.91 -13.98
CA LEU A 127 -3.01 6.28 -13.98
C LEU A 127 -3.92 5.04 -13.87
N ARG A 128 -3.46 3.90 -14.36
CA ARG A 128 -4.20 2.64 -14.29
C ARG A 128 -3.63 1.75 -13.20
N ILE A 129 -4.50 1.15 -12.40
CA ILE A 129 -4.10 0.16 -11.37
C ILE A 129 -3.34 -1.00 -12.04
N SER A 130 -3.81 -1.47 -13.19
CA SER A 130 -3.17 -2.55 -13.95
C SER A 130 -1.78 -2.21 -14.52
N GLU A 131 -1.39 -0.94 -14.51
CA GLU A 131 -0.05 -0.49 -14.92
C GLU A 131 0.91 -0.38 -13.74
N ALA A 132 0.41 -0.42 -12.52
CA ALA A 132 1.22 -0.36 -11.32
C ALA A 132 2.17 -1.56 -11.22
N ALA A 133 3.42 -1.31 -10.81
CA ALA A 133 4.45 -2.36 -10.71
C ALA A 133 4.03 -3.49 -9.76
N TRP A 134 3.34 -3.15 -8.67
CA TRP A 134 2.82 -4.16 -7.76
C TRP A 134 1.75 -5.02 -8.43
N PHE A 135 0.80 -4.43 -9.18
CA PHE A 135 -0.24 -5.18 -9.89
C PHE A 135 0.38 -6.19 -10.86
N LYS A 136 1.36 -5.75 -11.66
CA LYS A 136 2.05 -6.61 -12.62
C LYS A 136 2.78 -7.76 -11.96
N ARG A 137 3.31 -7.58 -10.76
CA ARG A 137 3.97 -8.64 -10.00
C ARG A 137 2.98 -9.65 -9.42
N GLU A 138 1.88 -9.18 -8.82
CA GLU A 138 0.85 -10.04 -8.23
C GLU A 138 -0.03 -10.75 -9.28
N HIS A 139 0.09 -10.39 -10.56
CA HIS A 139 -0.72 -10.91 -11.66
C HIS A 139 0.15 -11.34 -12.86
N ASP A 140 1.41 -11.68 -12.61
CA ASP A 140 2.30 -12.17 -13.66
C ASP A 140 1.97 -13.62 -14.07
N GLY A 141 2.73 -14.15 -15.04
CA GLY A 141 2.48 -15.49 -15.57
C GLY A 141 2.79 -16.65 -14.61
N HIS A 142 3.41 -16.38 -13.46
CA HIS A 142 3.61 -17.37 -12.39
C HIS A 142 2.38 -17.49 -11.50
N GLU A 143 1.68 -16.37 -11.30
CA GLU A 143 0.48 -16.30 -10.45
C GLU A 143 -0.79 -16.56 -11.26
N ILE A 144 -0.89 -16.00 -12.46
CA ILE A 144 -2.08 -16.09 -13.32
C ILE A 144 -1.72 -16.62 -14.69
N ASN A 145 -2.31 -17.76 -15.08
CA ASN A 145 -2.15 -18.28 -16.43
C ASN A 145 -2.57 -17.21 -17.46
N PRO A 146 -1.73 -16.86 -18.44
CA PRO A 146 -2.02 -15.82 -19.45
C PRO A 146 -3.32 -16.03 -20.22
N GLU A 147 -3.78 -17.28 -20.37
CA GLU A 147 -5.05 -17.58 -21.06
C GLU A 147 -6.28 -17.06 -20.29
N VAL A 148 -6.16 -16.88 -18.98
CA VAL A 148 -7.26 -16.30 -18.14
C VAL A 148 -7.62 -14.90 -18.63
N TRP A 149 -6.63 -14.11 -19.08
CA TRP A 149 -6.88 -12.76 -19.59
C TRP A 149 -7.70 -12.73 -20.89
N LYS A 150 -7.70 -13.82 -21.64
CA LYS A 150 -8.49 -13.98 -22.88
C LYS A 150 -9.93 -14.45 -22.60
N ASN A 151 -10.22 -14.84 -21.37
CA ASN A 151 -11.56 -15.32 -21.03
C ASN A 151 -12.59 -14.18 -21.18
N PRO A 152 -13.69 -14.40 -21.94
CA PRO A 152 -14.73 -13.38 -22.14
C PRO A 152 -15.42 -12.92 -20.87
N LYS A 153 -15.34 -13.68 -19.77
CA LYS A 153 -15.84 -13.26 -18.45
C LYS A 153 -14.89 -12.25 -17.76
N VAL A 154 -13.61 -12.27 -18.10
CA VAL A 154 -12.60 -11.33 -17.55
C VAL A 154 -12.64 -10.01 -18.30
N LYS A 155 -12.61 -10.02 -19.62
CA LYS A 155 -12.66 -8.87 -20.53
C LYS A 155 -11.48 -7.91 -20.43
N SER A 156 -11.00 -7.60 -19.23
CA SER A 156 -10.00 -6.57 -18.98
C SER A 156 -9.31 -6.79 -17.64
N PRO A 157 -8.01 -6.47 -17.51
CA PRO A 157 -7.30 -6.43 -16.22
C PRO A 157 -7.91 -5.44 -15.20
N ALA A 158 -8.76 -4.52 -15.64
CA ALA A 158 -9.48 -3.61 -14.77
C ALA A 158 -10.77 -4.22 -14.19
N ASN A 159 -11.20 -5.39 -14.66
CA ASN A 159 -12.37 -6.09 -14.14
C ASN A 159 -12.00 -6.96 -12.93
N CYS A 160 -11.68 -6.32 -11.82
CA CYS A 160 -11.26 -7.00 -10.59
C CYS A 160 -12.31 -7.99 -10.09
N ALA A 161 -13.60 -7.67 -10.20
CA ALA A 161 -14.69 -8.51 -9.73
C ALA A 161 -14.80 -9.85 -10.48
N ALA A 162 -14.18 -9.98 -11.66
CA ALA A 162 -14.15 -11.23 -12.40
C ALA A 162 -13.43 -12.35 -11.63
N CYS A 163 -12.43 -12.00 -10.83
CA CYS A 163 -11.63 -12.95 -10.04
C CYS A 163 -11.74 -12.69 -8.54
N HIS A 164 -11.99 -11.44 -8.13
CA HIS A 164 -12.13 -11.02 -6.73
C HIS A 164 -13.60 -10.69 -6.40
N PRO A 165 -14.43 -11.67 -5.99
CA PRO A 165 -15.85 -11.45 -5.78
C PRO A 165 -16.16 -10.42 -4.68
N ASP A 166 -15.21 -10.15 -3.82
CA ASP A 166 -15.32 -9.20 -2.71
C ASP A 166 -14.61 -7.86 -2.98
N ALA A 167 -14.23 -7.60 -4.24
CA ALA A 167 -13.54 -6.37 -4.65
C ALA A 167 -14.30 -5.09 -4.30
N GLU A 168 -15.63 -5.09 -4.35
CA GLU A 168 -16.47 -3.96 -3.95
C GLU A 168 -16.31 -3.61 -2.47
N ARG A 169 -15.95 -4.59 -1.65
CA ARG A 169 -15.64 -4.40 -0.24
C ARG A 169 -14.15 -4.17 0.02
N GLY A 170 -13.33 -4.07 -1.05
CA GLY A 170 -11.88 -3.92 -0.98
C GLY A 170 -11.15 -5.14 -0.45
N ASP A 171 -11.79 -6.30 -0.47
CA ASP A 171 -11.15 -7.57 -0.14
C ASP A 171 -10.60 -8.21 -1.40
N PHE A 172 -9.27 -8.22 -1.50
CA PHE A 172 -8.50 -8.83 -2.58
C PHE A 172 -7.65 -10.00 -2.06
N SER A 173 -8.05 -10.59 -0.94
CA SER A 173 -7.32 -11.72 -0.37
C SER A 173 -7.36 -12.95 -1.28
N GLU A 174 -6.23 -13.63 -1.40
CA GLU A 174 -6.09 -14.84 -2.23
C GLU A 174 -7.07 -15.94 -1.84
N ARG A 175 -7.49 -16.00 -0.58
CA ARG A 175 -8.44 -17.00 -0.07
C ARG A 175 -9.82 -16.93 -0.72
N HIS A 176 -10.18 -15.78 -1.27
CA HIS A 176 -11.49 -15.52 -1.87
C HIS A 176 -11.46 -15.47 -3.39
N ILE A 177 -10.29 -15.67 -4.01
CA ILE A 177 -10.16 -15.65 -5.48
C ILE A 177 -10.98 -16.77 -6.13
N LYS A 178 -11.67 -16.42 -7.20
CA LYS A 178 -12.42 -17.34 -8.06
C LYS A 178 -12.08 -17.05 -9.51
N ILE A 179 -11.07 -17.76 -10.04
CA ILE A 179 -10.67 -17.60 -11.44
C ILE A 179 -11.75 -18.20 -12.35
N PRO A 180 -12.30 -17.45 -13.33
CA PRO A 180 -13.29 -17.95 -14.28
C PRO A 180 -12.72 -19.08 -15.15
N LYS A 181 -13.50 -20.13 -15.32
CA LYS A 181 -13.24 -21.24 -16.24
C LYS A 181 -13.90 -20.98 -17.58
#